data_5ff4f5cd4e09af7f463aa2d27a718a08
#
_entry.id   5ff4f5cd4e09af7f463aa2d27a718a08
#
_cell.length_a   1.000
_cell.length_b   1.000
_cell.length_c   1.000
_cell.angle_alpha   90.00
_cell.angle_beta   90.00
_cell.angle_gamma   90.00
#
_symmetry.space_group_name_H-M   'P 1'
#
loop_
_entity.id
_entity.type
_entity.pdbx_description
1 polymer ?
#
loop_
_entity_poly.entity_id
_entity_poly.type
_entity_poly.pdbx_seq_one_letter_code
_entity_poly.pdbx_strand_id
1 'polypeptide(L)' 'MTEKTFPDNTPPDAGERLAKRLARQLNCSRREAELYIENGAVLVDGAVVEVLATRVHPGQTVAVAPGARA' A
#
# COMPACT_ATOMS: atom_id res chain seq x y z
N MET A 1 -24.85 15.67 4.68
CA MET A 1 -24.29 15.30 4.81
C MET A 1 -23.55 14.93 4.83
N THR A 2 -23.27 14.85 4.95
CA THR A 2 -22.48 14.45 4.96
C THR A 2 -21.74 13.92 5.05
N GLU A 3 -21.37 13.75 5.24
CA GLU A 3 -20.61 13.30 5.27
C GLU A 3 -19.90 12.67 5.34
N LYS A 4 -19.63 12.54 5.32
CA LYS A 4 -18.90 11.96 5.31
C LYS A 4 -18.05 11.57 5.66
N THR A 5 -17.85 11.53 5.99
CA THR A 5 -16.92 11.23 6.32
C THR A 5 -16.40 10.34 6.55
N PHE A 6 -15.92 10.22 6.81
CA PHE A 6 -15.47 9.23 6.86
C PHE A 6 -14.25 8.87 7.15
N PRO A 7 -14.00 7.97 7.21
CA PRO A 7 -12.77 7.35 7.61
C PRO A 7 -11.58 7.85 6.83
N ASP A 8 -11.86 8.48 5.79
CA ASP A 8 -10.79 9.06 4.98
C ASP A 8 -10.39 10.44 5.44
N ASN A 9 -10.77 10.76 6.64
CA ASN A 9 -10.31 11.98 7.24
C ASN A 9 -8.88 11.86 7.74
N THR A 10 -8.24 10.73 7.44
CA THR A 10 -6.84 10.56 7.77
C THR A 10 -6.01 11.65 7.11
N PRO A 11 -5.21 12.40 7.87
CA PRO A 11 -4.36 13.43 7.28
C PRO A 11 -3.38 12.81 6.29
N PRO A 12 -2.99 13.53 5.25
CA PRO A 12 -2.05 12.99 4.27
C PRO A 12 -0.74 12.52 4.88
N ASP A 13 -0.30 13.15 5.96
CA ASP A 13 0.95 12.79 6.58
C ASP A 13 0.82 11.60 7.52
N ALA A 14 -0.38 11.09 7.74
CA ALA A 14 -0.57 9.90 8.54
C ALA A 14 -0.38 8.63 7.73
N GLY A 15 -0.13 8.76 6.44
CA GLY A 15 0.12 7.62 5.57
C GLY A 15 -1.14 7.06 4.96
N GLU A 16 -0.98 6.27 3.94
CA GLU A 16 -2.09 5.56 3.33
C GLU A 16 -1.78 4.07 3.38
N ARG A 17 -2.80 3.25 3.24
CA ARG A 17 -2.60 1.81 3.29
C ARG A 17 -1.70 1.38 2.14
N LEU A 18 -0.78 0.48 2.47
CA LEU A 18 0.19 0.01 1.49
C LEU A 18 -0.49 -0.60 0.27
N ALA A 19 -1.54 -1.39 0.49
CA ALA A 19 -2.24 -2.01 -0.62
C ALA A 19 -2.84 -0.97 -1.57
N LYS A 20 -3.38 0.11 -1.02
CA LYS A 20 -3.94 1.17 -1.84
C LYS A 20 -2.86 1.86 -2.65
N ARG A 21 -1.74 2.17 -1.99
CA ARG A 21 -0.62 2.81 -2.67
C ARG A 21 -0.09 1.93 -3.77
N LEU A 22 0.07 0.64 -3.48
CA LEU A 22 0.64 -0.30 -4.43
C LEU A 22 -0.29 -0.50 -5.63
N ALA A 23 -1.59 -0.62 -5.39
CA ALA A 23 -2.55 -0.79 -6.46
C ALA A 23 -2.49 0.38 -7.44
N ARG A 24 -2.37 1.61 -6.91
CA ARG A 24 -2.27 2.79 -7.74
C ARG A 24 -0.95 2.82 -8.50
N GLN A 25 0.13 2.44 -7.83
CA GLN A 25 1.46 2.47 -8.41
C GLN A 25 1.61 1.45 -9.54
N LEU A 26 1.05 0.26 -9.35
CA LEU A 26 1.15 -0.81 -10.33
C LEU A 26 0.00 -0.83 -11.32
N ASN A 27 -0.98 0.04 -11.11
CA ASN A 27 -2.18 0.07 -11.94
C ASN A 27 -2.88 -1.29 -11.94
N CYS A 28 -3.03 -1.87 -10.77
CA CYS A 28 -3.68 -3.16 -10.60
C CYS A 28 -4.78 -3.04 -9.56
N SER A 29 -5.53 -4.12 -9.35
CA SER A 29 -6.59 -4.13 -8.37
C SER A 29 -6.01 -4.13 -6.97
N ARG A 30 -6.81 -3.68 -6.01
CA ARG A 30 -6.41 -3.71 -4.61
C ARG A 30 -6.16 -5.12 -4.15
N ARG A 31 -6.97 -6.07 -4.63
CA ARG A 31 -6.80 -7.47 -4.28
C ARG A 31 -5.45 -7.99 -4.74
N GLU A 32 -5.05 -7.65 -5.94
CA GLU A 32 -3.75 -8.04 -6.42
C GLU A 32 -2.64 -7.44 -5.59
N ALA A 33 -2.80 -6.17 -5.23
CA ALA A 33 -1.80 -5.53 -4.39
C ALA A 33 -1.66 -6.26 -3.06
N GLU A 34 -2.78 -6.68 -2.49
CA GLU A 34 -2.76 -7.42 -1.23
C GLU A 34 -2.02 -8.74 -1.38
N LEU A 35 -2.20 -9.40 -2.50
CA LEU A 35 -1.49 -10.66 -2.73
C LEU A 35 0.01 -10.46 -2.81
N TYR A 36 0.45 -9.39 -3.46
CA TYR A 36 1.89 -9.07 -3.49
C TYR A 36 2.42 -8.89 -2.07
N ILE A 37 1.66 -8.18 -1.23
CA ILE A 37 2.10 -7.92 0.13
C ILE A 37 2.19 -9.23 0.92
N GLU A 38 1.16 -10.06 0.82
CA GLU A 38 1.12 -11.32 1.58
C GLU A 38 2.21 -12.27 1.15
N ASN A 39 2.62 -12.18 -0.10
CA ASN A 39 3.67 -13.06 -0.63
C ASN A 39 5.07 -12.56 -0.34
N GLY A 40 5.18 -11.45 0.40
CA GLY A 40 6.50 -10.91 0.72
C GLY A 40 7.20 -10.29 -0.46
N ALA A 41 6.44 -9.84 -1.44
CA ALA A 41 6.98 -9.29 -2.66
C ALA A 41 7.09 -7.78 -2.66
N VAL A 42 6.71 -7.12 -1.57
CA VAL A 42 6.68 -5.67 -1.50
C VAL A 42 7.73 -5.17 -0.54
N LEU A 43 8.46 -4.16 -0.98
CA LEU A 43 9.49 -3.52 -0.16
C LEU A 43 9.11 -2.07 0.08
N VAL A 44 9.25 -1.65 1.32
CA VAL A 44 9.07 -0.25 1.68
C VAL A 44 10.41 0.23 2.22
N ASP A 45 11.00 1.21 1.54
CA ASP A 45 12.32 1.72 1.87
C ASP A 45 13.36 0.60 1.95
N GLY A 46 13.20 -0.40 1.07
CA GLY A 46 14.14 -1.51 0.99
C GLY A 46 13.89 -2.66 1.94
N ALA A 47 12.86 -2.58 2.77
CA ALA A 47 12.53 -3.64 3.72
C ALA A 47 11.27 -4.36 3.29
N VAL A 48 11.29 -5.69 3.34
CA VAL A 48 10.12 -6.50 2.98
C VAL A 48 9.01 -6.27 3.99
N VAL A 49 7.80 -6.05 3.48
CA VAL A 49 6.62 -5.86 4.30
C VAL A 49 5.57 -6.87 3.88
N GLU A 50 5.05 -7.63 4.85
CA GLU A 50 4.03 -8.63 4.58
C GLU A 50 2.72 -8.36 5.30
N VAL A 51 2.63 -7.25 6.02
CA VAL A 51 1.46 -6.92 6.82
C VAL A 51 0.54 -6.01 6.02
N LEU A 52 -0.70 -6.47 5.79
CA LEU A 52 -1.65 -5.72 5.00
C LEU A 52 -2.04 -4.39 5.63
N ALA A 53 -1.95 -4.29 6.95
CA ALA A 53 -2.31 -3.07 7.65
C ALA A 53 -1.21 -2.02 7.63
N THR A 54 -0.08 -2.31 7.02
CA THR A 54 1.02 -1.36 6.94
C THR A 54 0.60 -0.09 6.23
N ARG A 55 1.05 1.05 6.73
CA ARG A 55 0.81 2.33 6.11
C ARG A 55 2.12 2.93 5.64
N VAL A 56 2.05 3.66 4.55
CA VAL A 56 3.24 4.32 3.99
C VAL A 56 2.98 5.81 3.89
N HIS A 57 4.02 6.58 4.12
CA HIS A 57 3.96 8.02 4.02
C HIS A 57 4.42 8.46 2.63
N PRO A 58 4.04 9.67 2.22
CA PRO A 58 4.35 10.11 0.85
C PRO A 58 5.84 10.07 0.50
N GLY A 59 6.70 10.25 1.49
CA GLY A 59 8.13 10.26 1.22
C GLY A 59 8.77 8.88 1.16
N GLN A 60 8.02 7.83 1.44
CA GLN A 60 8.57 6.49 1.45
C GLN A 60 8.55 5.87 0.06
N THR A 61 9.52 5.02 -0.21
CA THR A 61 9.62 4.33 -1.49
C THR A 61 8.99 2.96 -1.38
N VAL A 62 8.07 2.68 -2.28
CA VAL A 62 7.41 1.38 -2.35
C VAL A 62 7.86 0.69 -3.63
N ALA A 63 8.33 -0.53 -3.52
CA ALA A 63 8.82 -1.28 -4.66
C ALA A 63 8.34 -2.71 -4.58
N VAL A 64 8.32 -3.37 -5.74
CA VAL A 64 7.98 -4.78 -5.83
C VAL A 64 9.27 -5.53 -6.15
N ALA A 65 9.49 -6.63 -5.44
CA ALA A 65 10.71 -7.41 -5.62
C ALA A 65 10.78 -7.94 -7.06
N PRO A 66 11.99 -8.02 -7.63
CA PRO A 66 12.14 -8.56 -8.99
C PRO A 66 11.59 -9.97 -9.05
N GLY A 67 10.83 -10.26 -10.12
CA GLY A 67 10.24 -11.57 -10.29
C GLY A 67 9.03 -11.84 -9.42
N ALA A 68 8.56 -10.86 -8.68
CA ALA A 68 7.40 -11.04 -7.78
C ALA A 68 6.13 -11.29 -8.58
N ARG A 69 5.23 -12.03 -7.95
CA ARG A 69 3.92 -12.30 -8.52
C ARG A 69 2.86 -12.11 -7.45
N ALA A 70 1.69 -11.76 -7.92
CA ALA A 70 0.55 -11.65 -7.03
C ALA A 70 0.06 -13.03 -6.59
#